data_0b0d93c4aebe4f5f52b13aac85660cfb
#
_entry.id   0b0d93c4aebe4f5f52b13aac85660cfb
#
_cell.length_a   1.000
_cell.length_b   1.000
_cell.length_c   1.000
_cell.angle_alpha   90.00
_cell.angle_beta   90.00
_cell.angle_gamma   90.00
#
_symmetry.space_group_name_H-M   'P 1'
#
loop_
_entity.id
_entity.type
_entity.pdbx_description
1 polymer ?
#
loop_
_entity_poly.entity_id
_entity_poly.type
_entity_poly.pdbx_seq_one_letter_code
_entity_poly.pdbx_strand_id
1 'polypeptide(L)'
;MISTANLTIQFGPKPLFENVSVKFGEGNRYGLIGANGSGKSTFMKIIGGDLEPSAGNVSLEPGVRLGKLRQDQFAFEEVRVLDVVMMGHTEMWAAMSERDAIYANPEATEDDYMRAADLEAKFAEYDGYTAEARAGELLLGLEIAVDQHNLLMREIAPGWKLRVLLAQALFSNPDVLLLDEPTNNLDINTIRWLENVLNGYQSTMIIISHDRHFLNQVCTHMADVDYGEIRVYPGNYDDYMLASTQARERLTANNAKAKERIVELQDFVRRFAANKSKSRQATSRLKQIDRIKADQVEVKPSSRQNPYIRFEQNKVMHRLAVTIEKLSKSYDQPVIRDFSAMVDAGEKVAIIGANGVGKTTLLRMLATDLAPDSGTVKWSENADIGYMAQD
;
A
#
# COMPACT_ATOMS: atom_id res chain seq x y z
N MET A 1 -2.67 -10.04 -18.03
CA MET A 1 -3.77 -10.18 -17.05
C MET A 1 -3.36 -11.12 -15.92
N ILE A 2 -3.76 -10.82 -14.67
CA ILE A 2 -3.53 -11.68 -13.50
C ILE A 2 -4.87 -12.08 -12.88
N SER A 3 -5.01 -13.34 -12.48
CA SER A 3 -6.23 -13.84 -11.83
C SER A 3 -5.91 -14.86 -10.75
N THR A 4 -6.80 -14.96 -9.77
CA THR A 4 -6.75 -16.00 -8.73
C THR A 4 -7.98 -16.87 -8.80
N ALA A 5 -7.83 -18.16 -8.51
CA ALA A 5 -8.91 -19.13 -8.46
C ALA A 5 -8.88 -19.89 -7.14
N ASN A 6 -9.95 -19.76 -6.35
CA ASN A 6 -10.17 -20.42 -5.05
C ASN A 6 -8.98 -20.29 -4.09
N LEU A 7 -8.33 -19.12 -4.10
CA LEU A 7 -7.14 -18.87 -3.33
C LEU A 7 -7.45 -18.87 -1.83
N THR A 8 -6.71 -19.68 -1.08
CA THR A 8 -6.85 -19.81 0.37
C THR A 8 -5.48 -19.75 1.03
N ILE A 9 -5.34 -19.00 2.10
CA ILE A 9 -4.14 -18.98 2.94
C ILE A 9 -4.49 -19.08 4.41
N GLN A 10 -3.78 -19.94 5.12
CA GLN A 10 -4.00 -20.21 6.54
C GLN A 10 -2.66 -20.35 7.25
N PHE A 11 -2.44 -19.54 8.31
CA PHE A 11 -1.27 -19.61 9.19
C PHE A 11 -1.58 -20.16 10.57
N GLY A 12 -2.85 -20.28 10.92
CA GLY A 12 -3.34 -20.70 12.23
C GLY A 12 -4.65 -21.48 12.13
N PRO A 13 -5.44 -21.56 13.20
CA PRO A 13 -6.68 -22.35 13.21
C PRO A 13 -7.78 -21.80 12.29
N LYS A 14 -7.67 -20.51 11.88
CA LYS A 14 -8.61 -19.88 10.94
C LYS A 14 -7.87 -19.38 9.71
N PRO A 15 -8.47 -19.54 8.52
CA PRO A 15 -7.89 -18.96 7.30
C PRO A 15 -7.90 -17.43 7.38
N LEU A 16 -6.88 -16.82 6.82
CA LEU A 16 -6.80 -15.37 6.65
C LEU A 16 -7.78 -14.91 5.58
N PHE A 17 -7.82 -15.64 4.47
CA PHE A 17 -8.87 -15.57 3.46
C PHE A 17 -9.05 -16.96 2.82
N GLU A 18 -10.26 -17.21 2.28
CA GLU A 18 -10.66 -18.51 1.77
C GLU A 18 -11.47 -18.38 0.48
N ASN A 19 -11.17 -19.26 -0.49
CA ASN A 19 -11.86 -19.35 -1.78
C ASN A 19 -11.91 -18.02 -2.56
N VAL A 20 -10.86 -17.20 -2.47
CA VAL A 20 -10.79 -15.92 -3.16
C VAL A 20 -10.52 -16.14 -4.65
N SER A 21 -11.47 -15.69 -5.49
CA SER A 21 -11.34 -15.68 -6.93
C SER A 21 -11.55 -14.26 -7.43
N VAL A 22 -10.48 -13.64 -7.94
CA VAL A 22 -10.49 -12.26 -8.41
C VAL A 22 -9.67 -12.15 -9.69
N LYS A 23 -10.09 -11.23 -10.57
CA LYS A 23 -9.46 -10.99 -11.86
C LYS A 23 -9.08 -9.50 -11.95
N PHE A 24 -7.81 -9.24 -12.27
CA PHE A 24 -7.28 -7.92 -12.53
C PHE A 24 -7.07 -7.77 -14.04
N GLY A 25 -7.86 -6.90 -14.67
CA GLY A 25 -7.82 -6.63 -16.11
C GLY A 25 -6.64 -5.75 -16.52
N GLU A 26 -6.27 -5.84 -17.79
CA GLU A 26 -5.14 -5.09 -18.35
C GLU A 26 -5.33 -3.58 -18.27
N GLY A 27 -4.23 -2.85 -18.05
CA GLY A 27 -4.18 -1.40 -18.07
C GLY A 27 -4.93 -0.71 -16.92
N ASN A 28 -5.52 -1.47 -15.99
CA ASN A 28 -6.23 -0.92 -14.84
C ASN A 28 -5.33 -0.81 -13.61
N ARG A 29 -5.59 0.18 -12.78
CA ARG A 29 -4.88 0.43 -11.54
C ARG A 29 -5.80 0.14 -10.35
N TYR A 30 -5.48 -0.93 -9.61
CA TYR A 30 -6.29 -1.43 -8.51
C TYR A 30 -5.71 -1.01 -7.16
N GLY A 31 -6.46 -0.25 -6.38
CA GLY A 31 -6.14 0.03 -4.98
C GLY A 31 -6.61 -1.11 -4.07
N LEU A 32 -5.69 -1.87 -3.48
CA LEU A 32 -6.02 -2.95 -2.56
C LEU A 32 -6.16 -2.39 -1.15
N ILE A 33 -7.37 -2.36 -0.64
CA ILE A 33 -7.73 -1.75 0.65
C ILE A 33 -8.33 -2.77 1.60
N GLY A 34 -8.29 -2.48 2.89
CA GLY A 34 -8.81 -3.37 3.94
C GLY A 34 -8.29 -2.97 5.31
N ALA A 35 -8.82 -3.55 6.38
CA ALA A 35 -8.32 -3.34 7.73
C ALA A 35 -6.86 -3.81 7.89
N ASN A 36 -6.16 -3.31 8.91
CA ASN A 36 -4.84 -3.86 9.25
C ASN A 36 -5.01 -5.33 9.68
N GLY A 37 -4.12 -6.19 9.16
CA GLY A 37 -4.22 -7.64 9.39
C GLY A 37 -5.26 -8.37 8.51
N SER A 38 -5.94 -7.70 7.57
CA SER A 38 -6.89 -8.36 6.64
C SER A 38 -6.22 -9.25 5.58
N GLY A 39 -4.89 -9.22 5.47
CA GLY A 39 -4.14 -10.06 4.53
C GLY A 39 -3.71 -9.39 3.24
N LYS A 40 -3.79 -8.05 3.12
CA LYS A 40 -3.38 -7.30 1.91
C LYS A 40 -1.97 -7.64 1.44
N SER A 41 -0.96 -7.44 2.31
CA SER A 41 0.45 -7.72 1.97
C SER A 41 0.70 -9.22 1.77
N THR A 42 -0.04 -10.10 2.46
CA THR A 42 0.01 -11.54 2.22
C THR A 42 -0.52 -11.88 0.83
N PHE A 43 -1.64 -11.30 0.43
CA PHE A 43 -2.20 -11.46 -0.91
C PHE A 43 -1.22 -10.95 -1.98
N MET A 44 -0.60 -9.78 -1.77
CA MET A 44 0.45 -9.26 -2.67
C MET A 44 1.63 -10.21 -2.82
N LYS A 45 2.12 -10.81 -1.71
CA LYS A 45 3.19 -11.81 -1.75
C LYS A 45 2.81 -13.05 -2.55
N ILE A 46 1.55 -13.52 -2.42
CA ILE A 46 1.07 -14.69 -3.15
C ILE A 46 0.97 -14.39 -4.65
N ILE A 47 0.31 -13.30 -5.05
CA ILE A 47 0.22 -12.93 -6.47
C ILE A 47 1.57 -12.57 -7.08
N GLY A 48 2.50 -12.10 -6.25
CA GLY A 48 3.89 -11.85 -6.60
C GLY A 48 4.77 -13.10 -6.69
N GLY A 49 4.28 -14.27 -6.26
CA GLY A 49 5.05 -15.52 -6.24
C GLY A 49 6.08 -15.62 -5.12
N ASP A 50 6.02 -14.74 -4.10
CA ASP A 50 6.92 -14.77 -2.94
C ASP A 50 6.40 -15.67 -1.81
N LEU A 51 5.14 -16.09 -1.92
CA LEU A 51 4.47 -16.94 -0.94
C LEU A 51 3.52 -17.92 -1.66
N GLU A 52 3.64 -19.20 -1.38
CA GLU A 52 2.71 -20.21 -1.88
C GLU A 52 1.39 -20.19 -1.08
N PRO A 53 0.24 -20.26 -1.77
CA PRO A 53 -1.05 -20.37 -1.08
C PRO A 53 -1.24 -21.76 -0.46
N SER A 54 -2.08 -21.85 0.57
CA SER A 54 -2.45 -23.15 1.15
C SER A 54 -3.34 -23.99 0.21
N ALA A 55 -4.15 -23.32 -0.62
CA ALA A 55 -4.96 -23.94 -1.67
C ALA A 55 -5.32 -22.90 -2.75
N GLY A 56 -5.74 -23.37 -3.92
CA GLY A 56 -6.03 -22.53 -5.08
C GLY A 56 -4.77 -22.21 -5.88
N ASN A 57 -4.91 -21.34 -6.86
CA ASN A 57 -3.78 -20.96 -7.73
C ASN A 57 -3.87 -19.51 -8.19
N VAL A 58 -2.71 -18.96 -8.54
CA VAL A 58 -2.56 -17.69 -9.25
C VAL A 58 -2.23 -18.00 -10.71
N SER A 59 -2.93 -17.38 -11.63
CA SER A 59 -2.69 -17.52 -13.06
C SER A 59 -2.24 -16.18 -13.63
N LEU A 60 -1.04 -16.18 -14.21
CA LEU A 60 -0.53 -15.14 -15.08
C LEU A 60 -0.60 -15.60 -16.52
N GLU A 61 -0.96 -14.75 -17.46
CA GLU A 61 -0.89 -15.07 -18.87
C GLU A 61 0.57 -15.35 -19.28
N PRO A 62 0.81 -16.28 -20.20
CA PRO A 62 2.16 -16.57 -20.68
C PRO A 62 2.84 -15.32 -21.23
N GLY A 63 4.11 -15.09 -20.84
CA GLY A 63 4.90 -13.95 -21.27
C GLY A 63 4.66 -12.65 -20.53
N VAL A 64 3.74 -12.59 -19.56
CA VAL A 64 3.51 -11.42 -18.70
C VAL A 64 4.68 -11.24 -17.75
N ARG A 65 5.29 -10.05 -17.79
CA ARG A 65 6.37 -9.64 -16.90
C ARG A 65 5.82 -8.96 -15.67
N LEU A 66 6.27 -9.39 -14.51
CA LEU A 66 5.85 -8.89 -13.20
C LEU A 66 6.94 -8.03 -12.58
N GLY A 67 6.65 -6.76 -12.33
CA GLY A 67 7.49 -5.85 -11.55
C GLY A 67 6.97 -5.75 -10.10
N LYS A 68 7.90 -5.68 -9.15
CA LYS A 68 7.56 -5.54 -7.73
C LYS A 68 8.39 -4.42 -7.11
N LEU A 69 7.73 -3.49 -6.43
CA LEU A 69 8.43 -2.54 -5.57
C LEU A 69 8.73 -3.22 -4.23
N ARG A 70 10.01 -3.36 -3.91
CA ARG A 70 10.45 -3.91 -2.62
C ARG A 70 10.35 -2.85 -1.53
N GLN A 71 9.89 -3.24 -0.35
CA GLN A 71 9.78 -2.34 0.81
C GLN A 71 11.12 -2.09 1.50
N ASP A 72 12.04 -3.05 1.45
CA ASP A 72 13.34 -2.94 2.10
C ASP A 72 14.27 -2.02 1.30
N GLN A 73 14.36 -0.79 1.75
CA GLN A 73 15.23 0.24 1.15
C GLN A 73 16.72 0.02 1.46
N PHE A 74 17.05 -0.88 2.38
CA PHE A 74 18.41 -1.15 2.85
C PHE A 74 18.99 -2.46 2.32
N ALA A 75 18.22 -3.21 1.53
CA ALA A 75 18.65 -4.52 1.01
C ALA A 75 19.88 -4.46 0.09
N PHE A 76 20.23 -3.29 -0.46
CA PHE A 76 21.23 -3.12 -1.51
C PHE A 76 22.32 -2.10 -1.14
N GLU A 77 22.60 -1.86 0.14
CA GLU A 77 23.51 -0.80 0.62
C GLU A 77 24.89 -0.82 -0.05
N GLU A 78 25.44 -2.01 -0.33
CA GLU A 78 26.77 -2.22 -0.91
C GLU A 78 26.76 -2.37 -2.44
N VAL A 79 25.63 -2.13 -3.10
CA VAL A 79 25.45 -2.28 -4.54
C VAL A 79 25.41 -0.93 -5.22
N ARG A 80 26.00 -0.83 -6.42
CA ARG A 80 25.96 0.38 -7.27
C ARG A 80 24.52 0.68 -7.71
N VAL A 81 24.14 1.94 -7.71
CA VAL A 81 22.79 2.39 -8.07
C VAL A 81 22.31 1.86 -9.42
N LEU A 82 23.14 1.95 -10.47
CA LEU A 82 22.84 1.38 -11.80
C LEU A 82 22.58 -0.13 -11.74
N ASP A 83 23.40 -0.85 -10.99
CA ASP A 83 23.30 -2.31 -10.85
C ASP A 83 21.98 -2.69 -10.16
N VAL A 84 21.59 -1.95 -9.10
CA VAL A 84 20.31 -2.15 -8.44
C VAL A 84 19.14 -2.02 -9.43
N VAL A 85 19.18 -1.04 -10.32
CA VAL A 85 18.14 -0.89 -11.36
C VAL A 85 18.15 -2.09 -12.32
N MET A 86 19.32 -2.49 -12.83
CA MET A 86 19.45 -3.61 -13.76
C MET A 86 19.02 -4.96 -13.16
N MET A 87 19.17 -5.14 -11.83
CA MET A 87 18.64 -6.31 -11.10
C MET A 87 17.12 -6.46 -11.20
N GLY A 88 16.40 -5.42 -11.65
CA GLY A 88 14.97 -5.48 -11.94
C GLY A 88 14.61 -6.47 -13.05
N HIS A 89 15.54 -6.77 -13.96
CA HIS A 89 15.42 -7.85 -14.93
C HIS A 89 16.24 -9.05 -14.48
N THR A 90 15.64 -9.90 -13.68
CA THR A 90 16.33 -10.99 -12.96
C THR A 90 17.06 -11.96 -13.89
N GLU A 91 16.48 -12.33 -15.03
CA GLU A 91 17.07 -13.27 -15.98
C GLU A 91 18.28 -12.66 -16.71
N MET A 92 18.16 -11.41 -17.15
CA MET A 92 19.27 -10.67 -17.77
C MET A 92 20.42 -10.50 -16.77
N TRP A 93 20.09 -10.08 -15.53
CA TRP A 93 21.10 -9.90 -14.48
C TRP A 93 21.81 -11.19 -14.11
N ALA A 94 21.09 -12.31 -14.00
CA ALA A 94 21.65 -13.61 -13.73
C ALA A 94 22.61 -14.05 -14.86
N ALA A 95 22.18 -13.90 -16.13
CA ALA A 95 23.01 -14.23 -17.29
C ALA A 95 24.30 -13.40 -17.32
N MET A 96 24.20 -12.08 -17.07
CA MET A 96 25.37 -11.17 -17.00
C MET A 96 26.31 -11.56 -15.87
N SER A 97 25.78 -11.74 -14.67
CA SER A 97 26.61 -12.01 -13.48
C SER A 97 27.34 -13.35 -13.58
N GLU A 98 26.67 -14.40 -14.09
CA GLU A 98 27.27 -15.72 -14.29
C GLU A 98 28.33 -15.69 -15.40
N ARG A 99 28.06 -15.05 -16.53
CA ARG A 99 29.01 -14.84 -17.62
C ARG A 99 30.29 -14.14 -17.13
N ASP A 100 30.10 -13.01 -16.41
CA ASP A 100 31.22 -12.19 -15.92
C ASP A 100 32.04 -12.96 -14.87
N ALA A 101 31.41 -13.78 -14.03
CA ALA A 101 32.10 -14.67 -13.09
C ALA A 101 32.91 -15.72 -13.80
N ILE A 102 32.46 -16.31 -14.90
CA ILE A 102 33.22 -17.25 -15.72
C ILE A 102 34.44 -16.57 -16.32
N TYR A 103 34.28 -15.40 -16.93
CA TYR A 103 35.39 -14.66 -17.54
C TYR A 103 36.40 -14.16 -16.50
N ALA A 104 35.98 -13.90 -15.27
CA ALA A 104 36.89 -13.53 -14.18
C ALA A 104 37.62 -14.71 -13.54
N ASN A 105 37.20 -15.95 -13.84
CA ASN A 105 37.85 -17.16 -13.26
C ASN A 105 39.07 -17.61 -14.09
N PRO A 106 40.30 -17.50 -13.56
CA PRO A 106 41.50 -17.92 -14.27
C PRO A 106 41.58 -19.44 -14.46
N GLU A 107 40.78 -20.24 -13.77
CA GLU A 107 40.71 -21.70 -13.88
C GLU A 107 39.50 -22.19 -14.68
N ALA A 108 38.85 -21.29 -15.45
CA ALA A 108 37.70 -21.64 -16.26
C ALA A 108 38.03 -22.69 -17.33
N THR A 109 37.18 -23.69 -17.46
CA THR A 109 37.30 -24.79 -18.41
C THR A 109 36.74 -24.43 -19.78
N GLU A 110 37.00 -25.27 -20.80
CA GLU A 110 36.41 -25.08 -22.14
C GLU A 110 34.87 -25.15 -22.11
N ASP A 111 34.31 -26.03 -21.27
CA ASP A 111 32.86 -26.13 -21.03
C ASP A 111 32.29 -24.86 -20.39
N ASP A 112 33.03 -24.21 -19.49
CA ASP A 112 32.65 -22.93 -18.89
C ASP A 112 32.59 -21.82 -19.95
N TYR A 113 33.57 -21.78 -20.86
CA TYR A 113 33.56 -20.81 -21.96
C TYR A 113 32.40 -21.05 -22.96
N MET A 114 32.02 -22.30 -23.22
CA MET A 114 30.85 -22.62 -24.02
C MET A 114 29.59 -22.12 -23.31
N ARG A 115 29.49 -22.35 -21.99
CA ARG A 115 28.38 -21.83 -21.19
C ARG A 115 28.32 -20.28 -21.18
N ALA A 116 29.48 -19.63 -21.09
CA ALA A 116 29.55 -18.16 -21.18
C ALA A 116 29.04 -17.64 -22.54
N ALA A 117 29.29 -18.35 -23.64
CA ALA A 117 28.78 -18.00 -24.96
C ALA A 117 27.23 -18.11 -25.02
N ASP A 118 26.64 -19.15 -24.42
CA ASP A 118 25.19 -19.29 -24.31
C ASP A 118 24.56 -18.17 -23.44
N LEU A 119 25.22 -17.80 -22.35
CA LEU A 119 24.82 -16.68 -21.47
C LEU A 119 24.92 -15.34 -22.20
N GLU A 120 25.96 -15.14 -23.02
CA GLU A 120 26.12 -13.97 -23.88
C GLU A 120 24.96 -13.84 -24.88
N ALA A 121 24.54 -14.95 -25.51
CA ALA A 121 23.40 -14.97 -26.41
C ALA A 121 22.11 -14.58 -25.68
N LYS A 122 21.86 -15.09 -24.46
CA LYS A 122 20.73 -14.72 -23.62
C LYS A 122 20.78 -13.25 -23.21
N PHE A 123 21.95 -12.76 -22.81
CA PHE A 123 22.15 -11.37 -22.46
C PHE A 123 21.82 -10.42 -23.63
N ALA A 124 22.25 -10.79 -24.86
CA ALA A 124 21.93 -10.08 -26.08
C ALA A 124 20.42 -10.10 -26.40
N GLU A 125 19.72 -11.23 -26.17
CA GLU A 125 18.27 -11.37 -26.36
C GLU A 125 17.47 -10.40 -25.49
N TYR A 126 17.98 -10.08 -24.28
CA TYR A 126 17.36 -9.12 -23.35
C TYR A 126 17.84 -7.67 -23.57
N ASP A 127 18.43 -7.35 -24.70
CA ASP A 127 19.03 -6.03 -24.97
C ASP A 127 20.05 -5.59 -23.90
N GLY A 128 20.81 -6.55 -23.39
CA GLY A 128 21.75 -6.35 -22.29
C GLY A 128 22.82 -5.30 -22.55
N TYR A 129 23.30 -5.17 -23.80
CA TYR A 129 24.29 -4.16 -24.17
C TYR A 129 23.83 -2.71 -23.99
N THR A 130 22.53 -2.46 -23.98
CA THR A 130 21.94 -1.14 -23.74
C THR A 130 21.42 -0.99 -22.30
N ALA A 131 21.58 -2.04 -21.47
CA ALA A 131 21.00 -2.09 -20.12
C ALA A 131 21.43 -0.92 -19.23
N GLU A 132 22.72 -0.57 -19.19
CA GLU A 132 23.21 0.57 -18.41
C GLU A 132 22.65 1.89 -18.91
N ALA A 133 22.54 2.09 -20.22
CA ALA A 133 21.96 3.32 -20.79
C ALA A 133 20.47 3.44 -20.43
N ARG A 134 19.70 2.34 -20.56
CA ARG A 134 18.28 2.31 -20.18
C ARG A 134 18.09 2.54 -18.68
N ALA A 135 18.95 1.94 -17.83
CA ALA A 135 18.91 2.16 -16.39
C ALA A 135 19.22 3.64 -16.05
N GLY A 136 20.21 4.23 -16.73
CA GLY A 136 20.54 5.65 -16.59
C GLY A 136 19.40 6.58 -17.02
N GLU A 137 18.74 6.29 -18.14
CA GLU A 137 17.56 7.04 -18.59
C GLU A 137 16.40 6.98 -17.60
N LEU A 138 16.12 5.79 -17.04
CA LEU A 138 15.12 5.62 -15.99
C LEU A 138 15.47 6.43 -14.74
N LEU A 139 16.71 6.35 -14.28
CA LEU A 139 17.17 7.11 -13.11
C LEU A 139 17.04 8.63 -13.34
N LEU A 140 17.41 9.15 -14.52
CA LEU A 140 17.20 10.54 -14.88
C LEU A 140 15.71 10.93 -14.90
N GLY A 141 14.86 10.07 -15.47
CA GLY A 141 13.40 10.25 -15.45
C GLY A 141 12.82 10.29 -14.05
N LEU A 142 13.49 9.64 -13.10
CA LEU A 142 13.18 9.63 -11.67
C LEU A 142 13.93 10.72 -10.87
N GLU A 143 14.50 11.71 -11.57
CA GLU A 143 15.21 12.87 -11.03
C GLU A 143 16.49 12.51 -10.25
N ILE A 144 17.12 11.35 -10.50
CA ILE A 144 18.42 10.99 -9.94
C ILE A 144 19.50 11.44 -10.89
N ALA A 145 20.35 12.34 -10.44
CA ALA A 145 21.40 12.94 -11.26
C ALA A 145 22.50 11.93 -11.66
N VAL A 146 23.14 12.16 -12.81
CA VAL A 146 24.13 11.22 -13.39
C VAL A 146 25.32 10.94 -12.47
N ASP A 147 25.74 11.91 -11.69
CA ASP A 147 26.82 11.78 -10.70
C ASP A 147 26.51 10.78 -9.59
N GLN A 148 25.22 10.52 -9.34
CA GLN A 148 24.76 9.54 -8.34
C GLN A 148 24.63 8.12 -8.90
N HIS A 149 24.62 7.92 -10.21
CA HIS A 149 24.40 6.62 -10.85
C HIS A 149 25.46 5.58 -10.49
N ASN A 150 26.70 6.00 -10.28
CA ASN A 150 27.83 5.13 -9.94
C ASN A 150 28.12 5.05 -8.45
N LEU A 151 27.37 5.74 -7.60
CA LEU A 151 27.49 5.66 -6.15
C LEU A 151 26.91 4.34 -5.63
N LEU A 152 27.31 3.95 -4.42
CA LEU A 152 26.67 2.85 -3.70
C LEU A 152 25.34 3.32 -3.10
N MET A 153 24.40 2.41 -2.96
CA MET A 153 23.07 2.73 -2.38
C MET A 153 23.17 3.35 -0.97
N ARG A 154 24.16 3.00 -0.16
CA ARG A 154 24.38 3.62 1.15
C ARG A 154 24.73 5.11 1.08
N GLU A 155 25.30 5.57 -0.03
CA GLU A 155 25.72 6.96 -0.25
C GLU A 155 24.55 7.84 -0.73
N ILE A 156 23.46 7.21 -1.14
CA ILE A 156 22.24 7.90 -1.58
C ILE A 156 21.37 8.26 -0.37
N ALA A 157 20.84 9.49 -0.36
CA ALA A 157 19.93 9.92 0.70
C ALA A 157 18.67 9.02 0.76
N PRO A 158 18.13 8.71 1.95
CA PRO A 158 17.04 7.74 2.12
C PRO A 158 15.82 8.00 1.24
N GLY A 159 15.42 9.28 1.05
CA GLY A 159 14.29 9.63 0.17
C GLY A 159 14.50 9.29 -1.31
N TRP A 160 15.75 9.12 -1.75
CA TRP A 160 16.10 8.80 -3.14
C TRP A 160 16.20 7.27 -3.34
N LYS A 161 16.47 6.49 -2.30
CA LYS A 161 16.55 5.03 -2.39
C LYS A 161 15.27 4.41 -2.95
N LEU A 162 14.11 4.91 -2.53
CA LEU A 162 12.83 4.45 -3.08
C LEU A 162 12.71 4.72 -4.58
N ARG A 163 13.22 5.85 -5.08
CA ARG A 163 13.21 6.15 -6.51
C ARG A 163 14.07 5.16 -7.29
N VAL A 164 15.22 4.76 -6.74
CA VAL A 164 16.07 3.70 -7.33
C VAL A 164 15.33 2.36 -7.37
N LEU A 165 14.65 1.99 -6.28
CA LEU A 165 13.85 0.76 -6.22
C LEU A 165 12.65 0.80 -7.16
N LEU A 166 12.06 1.98 -7.38
CA LEU A 166 11.02 2.14 -8.40
C LEU A 166 11.60 1.97 -9.80
N ALA A 167 12.79 2.57 -10.09
CA ALA A 167 13.49 2.33 -11.34
C ALA A 167 13.77 0.83 -11.55
N GLN A 168 14.20 0.12 -10.50
CA GLN A 168 14.39 -1.34 -10.51
C GLN A 168 13.09 -2.05 -10.91
N ALA A 169 11.97 -1.71 -10.29
CA ALA A 169 10.68 -2.34 -10.57
C ALA A 169 10.19 -2.07 -12.01
N LEU A 170 10.54 -0.91 -12.58
CA LEU A 170 10.14 -0.49 -13.92
C LEU A 170 11.12 -0.95 -15.01
N PHE A 171 12.36 -1.33 -14.67
CA PHE A 171 13.43 -1.62 -15.63
C PHE A 171 13.10 -2.76 -16.61
N SER A 172 12.40 -3.79 -16.15
CA SER A 172 11.95 -4.88 -17.01
C SER A 172 10.75 -4.52 -17.89
N ASN A 173 10.27 -3.28 -17.85
CA ASN A 173 9.03 -2.82 -18.49
C ASN A 173 7.86 -3.79 -18.20
N PRO A 174 7.43 -3.89 -16.94
CA PRO A 174 6.49 -4.90 -16.50
C PRO A 174 5.09 -4.64 -17.04
N ASP A 175 4.38 -5.72 -17.41
CA ASP A 175 2.97 -5.69 -17.80
C ASP A 175 2.06 -5.62 -16.56
N VAL A 176 2.56 -6.10 -15.42
CA VAL A 176 1.90 -6.02 -14.11
C VAL A 176 2.87 -5.47 -13.08
N LEU A 177 2.47 -4.44 -12.35
CA LEU A 177 3.28 -3.77 -11.32
C LEU A 177 2.61 -3.90 -9.95
N LEU A 178 3.33 -4.45 -8.98
CA LEU A 178 2.89 -4.59 -7.60
C LEU A 178 3.59 -3.54 -6.73
N LEU A 179 2.80 -2.69 -6.06
CA LEU A 179 3.29 -1.60 -5.21
C LEU A 179 2.70 -1.75 -3.80
N ASP A 180 3.54 -2.08 -2.82
CA ASP A 180 3.11 -2.17 -1.42
C ASP A 180 3.61 -0.96 -0.64
N GLU A 181 2.68 -0.09 -0.22
CA GLU A 181 2.89 1.17 0.51
C GLU A 181 3.94 2.10 -0.14
N PRO A 182 3.80 2.44 -1.44
CA PRO A 182 4.82 3.22 -2.16
C PRO A 182 4.93 4.66 -1.68
N THR A 183 3.98 5.17 -0.91
CA THR A 183 3.95 6.54 -0.38
C THR A 183 4.61 6.68 0.98
N ASN A 184 4.97 5.57 1.65
CA ASN A 184 5.55 5.61 2.98
C ASN A 184 6.89 6.34 3.00
N ASN A 185 7.07 7.22 3.99
CA ASN A 185 8.27 8.03 4.22
C ASN A 185 8.61 9.01 3.08
N LEU A 186 7.68 9.28 2.15
CA LEU A 186 7.84 10.29 1.10
C LEU A 186 7.32 11.65 1.54
N ASP A 187 7.93 12.70 1.03
CA ASP A 187 7.37 14.05 1.11
C ASP A 187 6.31 14.29 0.02
N ILE A 188 5.54 15.36 0.18
CA ILE A 188 4.41 15.68 -0.70
C ILE A 188 4.82 15.91 -2.16
N ASN A 189 6.03 16.41 -2.42
CA ASN A 189 6.52 16.65 -3.77
C ASN A 189 6.86 15.32 -4.45
N THR A 190 7.50 14.42 -3.71
CA THR A 190 7.81 13.07 -4.20
C THR A 190 6.55 12.23 -4.43
N ILE A 191 5.51 12.38 -3.58
CA ILE A 191 4.21 11.73 -3.81
C ILE A 191 3.57 12.23 -5.09
N ARG A 192 3.49 13.55 -5.33
CA ARG A 192 2.95 14.12 -6.57
C ARG A 192 3.71 13.68 -7.81
N TRP A 193 5.03 13.61 -7.71
CA TRP A 193 5.86 13.08 -8.77
C TRP A 193 5.53 11.61 -9.06
N LEU A 194 5.41 10.76 -8.01
CA LEU A 194 5.03 9.35 -8.14
C LEU A 194 3.65 9.20 -8.80
N GLU A 195 2.66 10.00 -8.40
CA GLU A 195 1.33 10.03 -9.03
C GLU A 195 1.43 10.27 -10.54
N ASN A 196 2.24 11.26 -10.97
CA ASN A 196 2.43 11.57 -12.39
C ASN A 196 3.10 10.42 -13.15
N VAL A 197 4.14 9.80 -12.59
CA VAL A 197 4.83 8.64 -13.19
C VAL A 197 3.86 7.47 -13.36
N LEU A 198 3.13 7.09 -12.30
CA LEU A 198 2.21 5.96 -12.34
C LEU A 198 1.00 6.20 -13.26
N ASN A 199 0.52 7.44 -13.37
CA ASN A 199 -0.55 7.79 -14.28
C ASN A 199 -0.12 7.74 -15.76
N GLY A 200 1.15 7.98 -16.04
CA GLY A 200 1.72 7.84 -17.39
C GLY A 200 2.01 6.40 -17.81
N TYR A 201 2.02 5.46 -16.88
CA TYR A 201 2.39 4.08 -17.13
C TYR A 201 1.17 3.21 -17.53
N GLN A 202 1.33 2.37 -18.56
CA GLN A 202 0.23 1.61 -19.18
C GLN A 202 0.01 0.21 -18.56
N SER A 203 0.85 -0.24 -17.62
CA SER A 203 0.74 -1.56 -17.02
C SER A 203 -0.45 -1.68 -16.06
N THR A 204 -0.90 -2.92 -15.86
CA THR A 204 -1.83 -3.24 -14.78
C THR A 204 -1.12 -3.05 -13.44
N MET A 205 -1.72 -2.31 -12.53
CA MET A 205 -1.12 -2.06 -11.22
C MET A 205 -1.99 -2.58 -10.10
N ILE A 206 -1.36 -3.16 -9.08
CA ILE A 206 -2.02 -3.49 -7.81
C ILE A 206 -1.25 -2.77 -6.71
N ILE A 207 -1.93 -1.86 -6.03
CA ILE A 207 -1.33 -0.87 -5.13
C ILE A 207 -1.97 -1.01 -3.76
N ILE A 208 -1.16 -1.23 -2.72
CA ILE A 208 -1.59 -1.04 -1.34
C ILE A 208 -1.14 0.34 -0.91
N SER A 209 -2.04 1.17 -0.39
CA SER A 209 -1.69 2.43 0.26
C SER A 209 -2.72 2.83 1.31
N HIS A 210 -2.26 3.51 2.34
CA HIS A 210 -3.10 4.17 3.34
C HIS A 210 -3.40 5.64 3.00
N ASP A 211 -2.76 6.18 1.98
CA ASP A 211 -2.99 7.54 1.50
C ASP A 211 -4.21 7.57 0.56
N ARG A 212 -5.31 8.13 1.06
CA ARG A 212 -6.57 8.25 0.30
C ARG A 212 -6.44 9.18 -0.90
N HIS A 213 -5.66 10.25 -0.77
CA HIS A 213 -5.45 11.19 -1.86
C HIS A 213 -4.73 10.50 -3.01
N PHE A 214 -3.64 9.80 -2.71
CA PHE A 214 -2.90 9.02 -3.67
C PHE A 214 -3.77 7.97 -4.38
N LEU A 215 -4.58 7.20 -3.62
CA LEU A 215 -5.51 6.22 -4.20
C LEU A 215 -6.54 6.88 -5.13
N ASN A 216 -7.05 8.06 -4.78
CA ASN A 216 -7.98 8.81 -5.62
C ASN A 216 -7.34 9.30 -6.93
N GLN A 217 -6.07 9.70 -6.89
CA GLN A 217 -5.37 10.23 -8.05
C GLN A 217 -4.87 9.14 -9.02
N VAL A 218 -4.52 7.97 -8.49
CA VAL A 218 -3.87 6.92 -9.29
C VAL A 218 -4.83 5.78 -9.67
N CYS A 219 -5.69 5.33 -8.75
CA CYS A 219 -6.46 4.10 -8.95
C CYS A 219 -7.70 4.31 -9.83
N THR A 220 -7.97 3.34 -10.70
CA THR A 220 -9.19 3.24 -11.53
C THR A 220 -10.22 2.27 -10.95
N HIS A 221 -9.77 1.39 -10.06
CA HIS A 221 -10.59 0.39 -9.38
C HIS A 221 -10.13 0.23 -7.94
N MET A 222 -11.04 -0.15 -7.06
CA MET A 222 -10.74 -0.50 -5.68
C MET A 222 -11.04 -1.97 -5.42
N ALA A 223 -10.08 -2.69 -4.84
CA ALA A 223 -10.24 -4.08 -4.39
C ALA A 223 -10.28 -4.10 -2.85
N ASP A 224 -11.46 -4.36 -2.29
CA ASP A 224 -11.71 -4.35 -0.85
C ASP A 224 -11.52 -5.74 -0.26
N VAL A 225 -10.56 -5.87 0.66
CA VAL A 225 -10.28 -7.10 1.42
C VAL A 225 -10.99 -7.01 2.76
N ASP A 226 -12.12 -7.68 2.88
CA ASP A 226 -12.93 -7.69 4.10
C ASP A 226 -13.47 -9.10 4.39
N TYR A 227 -13.38 -9.54 5.64
CA TYR A 227 -13.84 -10.87 6.11
C TYR A 227 -13.39 -12.07 5.26
N GLY A 228 -12.16 -12.01 4.75
CA GLY A 228 -11.58 -13.09 3.96
C GLY A 228 -12.05 -13.16 2.51
N GLU A 229 -12.81 -12.17 2.04
CA GLU A 229 -13.24 -12.00 0.66
C GLU A 229 -12.53 -10.80 0.02
N ILE A 230 -12.39 -10.81 -1.31
CA ILE A 230 -11.92 -9.65 -2.08
C ILE A 230 -13.00 -9.26 -3.08
N ARG A 231 -13.48 -8.02 -2.98
CA ARG A 231 -14.49 -7.46 -3.88
C ARG A 231 -13.92 -6.29 -4.65
N VAL A 232 -14.08 -6.30 -5.96
CA VAL A 232 -13.60 -5.24 -6.84
C VAL A 232 -14.74 -4.28 -7.16
N TYR A 233 -14.47 -2.99 -7.02
CA TYR A 233 -15.36 -1.89 -7.35
C TYR A 233 -14.72 -1.02 -8.44
N PRO A 234 -15.46 -0.63 -9.48
CA PRO A 234 -14.97 0.35 -10.43
C PRO A 234 -14.95 1.74 -9.81
N GLY A 235 -14.02 2.58 -10.27
CA GLY A 235 -13.84 3.93 -9.76
C GLY A 235 -12.71 4.05 -8.74
N ASN A 236 -12.48 5.27 -8.28
CA ASN A 236 -11.46 5.62 -7.30
C ASN A 236 -11.92 5.33 -5.85
N TYR A 237 -11.14 5.80 -4.87
CA TYR A 237 -11.47 5.57 -3.45
C TYR A 237 -12.80 6.21 -3.02
N ASP A 238 -13.11 7.40 -3.52
CA ASP A 238 -14.36 8.11 -3.16
C ASP A 238 -15.58 7.42 -3.79
N ASP A 239 -15.47 6.98 -5.05
CA ASP A 239 -16.49 6.17 -5.72
C ASP A 239 -16.78 4.87 -4.97
N TYR A 240 -15.70 4.18 -4.53
CA TYR A 240 -15.82 2.99 -3.70
C TYR A 240 -16.55 3.29 -2.38
N MET A 241 -16.19 4.36 -1.67
CA MET A 241 -16.82 4.72 -0.40
C MET A 241 -18.33 4.95 -0.57
N LEU A 242 -18.71 5.63 -1.66
CA LEU A 242 -20.13 5.85 -1.99
C LEU A 242 -20.83 4.52 -2.29
N ALA A 243 -20.26 3.70 -3.18
CA ALA A 243 -20.85 2.43 -3.59
C ALA A 243 -20.98 1.44 -2.42
N SER A 244 -19.95 1.32 -1.59
CA SER A 244 -19.93 0.41 -0.44
C SER A 244 -20.92 0.84 0.65
N THR A 245 -21.04 2.14 0.90
CA THR A 245 -22.03 2.71 1.84
C THR A 245 -23.46 2.42 1.36
N GLN A 246 -23.76 2.72 0.10
CA GLN A 246 -25.07 2.44 -0.47
C GLN A 246 -25.42 0.94 -0.48
N ALA A 247 -24.45 0.07 -0.80
CA ALA A 247 -24.65 -1.37 -0.75
C ALA A 247 -25.01 -1.85 0.66
N ARG A 248 -24.33 -1.30 1.68
CA ARG A 248 -24.58 -1.62 3.09
C ARG A 248 -25.95 -1.13 3.57
N GLU A 249 -26.33 0.08 3.19
CA GLU A 249 -27.64 0.65 3.51
C GLU A 249 -28.77 -0.19 2.89
N ARG A 250 -28.63 -0.57 1.60
CA ARG A 250 -29.59 -1.45 0.91
C ARG A 250 -29.70 -2.81 1.60
N LEU A 251 -28.58 -3.42 1.98
CA LEU A 251 -28.57 -4.69 2.67
C LEU A 251 -29.24 -4.60 4.05
N THR A 252 -28.98 -3.53 4.80
CA THR A 252 -29.60 -3.28 6.10
C THR A 252 -31.11 -3.07 5.95
N ALA A 253 -31.56 -2.30 4.98
CA ALA A 253 -32.97 -2.08 4.70
C ALA A 253 -33.69 -3.37 4.26
N ASN A 254 -33.03 -4.19 3.40
CA ASN A 254 -33.56 -5.48 2.96
C ASN A 254 -33.71 -6.45 4.14
N ASN A 255 -32.71 -6.51 5.02
CA ASN A 255 -32.76 -7.35 6.22
C ASN A 255 -33.84 -6.89 7.21
N ALA A 256 -34.07 -5.58 7.36
CA ALA A 256 -35.16 -5.05 8.17
C ALA A 256 -36.52 -5.50 7.61
N LYS A 257 -36.78 -5.31 6.30
CA LYS A 257 -38.00 -5.79 5.64
C LYS A 257 -38.18 -7.31 5.75
N ALA A 258 -37.08 -8.07 5.60
CA ALA A 258 -37.10 -9.53 5.77
C ALA A 258 -37.50 -9.93 7.20
N LYS A 259 -36.96 -9.25 8.22
CA LYS A 259 -37.33 -9.48 9.64
C LYS A 259 -38.81 -9.17 9.90
N GLU A 260 -39.33 -8.03 9.43
CA GLU A 260 -40.74 -7.70 9.54
C GLU A 260 -41.61 -8.77 8.88
N ARG A 261 -41.23 -9.23 7.69
CA ARG A 261 -41.96 -10.27 6.97
C ARG A 261 -41.95 -11.63 7.71
N ILE A 262 -40.83 -11.97 8.32
CA ILE A 262 -40.76 -13.18 9.17
C ILE A 262 -41.71 -13.07 10.35
N VAL A 263 -41.80 -11.91 11.04
CA VAL A 263 -42.68 -11.70 12.17
C VAL A 263 -44.16 -11.86 11.75
N GLU A 264 -44.55 -11.22 10.64
CA GLU A 264 -45.92 -11.36 10.09
C GLU A 264 -46.29 -12.83 9.80
N LEU A 265 -45.36 -13.56 9.16
CA LEU A 265 -45.58 -14.98 8.81
C LEU A 265 -45.61 -15.85 10.07
N GLN A 266 -44.79 -15.57 11.07
CA GLN A 266 -44.78 -16.28 12.36
C GLN A 266 -46.11 -16.05 13.13
N ASP A 267 -46.61 -14.82 13.13
CA ASP A 267 -47.90 -14.51 13.76
C ASP A 267 -49.06 -15.22 13.08
N PHE A 268 -49.04 -15.29 11.73
CA PHE A 268 -50.01 -16.07 10.98
C PHE A 268 -49.93 -17.56 11.37
N VAL A 269 -48.72 -18.17 11.39
CA VAL A 269 -48.53 -19.57 11.78
C VAL A 269 -49.06 -19.80 13.20
N ARG A 270 -48.70 -18.92 14.16
CA ARG A 270 -49.12 -19.03 15.55
C ARG A 270 -50.66 -19.03 15.71
N ARG A 271 -51.37 -18.16 14.96
CA ARG A 271 -52.85 -18.05 15.03
C ARG A 271 -53.54 -19.24 14.40
N PHE A 272 -52.97 -19.87 13.38
CA PHE A 272 -53.66 -20.91 12.59
C PHE A 272 -53.07 -22.31 12.68
N ALA A 273 -51.99 -22.51 13.44
CA ALA A 273 -51.32 -23.82 13.60
C ALA A 273 -52.28 -24.92 14.11
N ALA A 274 -53.17 -24.59 15.02
CA ALA A 274 -54.14 -25.52 15.59
C ALA A 274 -55.37 -25.78 14.70
N ASN A 275 -55.54 -25.05 13.64
CA ASN A 275 -56.74 -25.15 12.77
C ASN A 275 -56.52 -26.13 11.62
N LYS A 276 -57.21 -27.30 11.68
CA LYS A 276 -57.07 -28.43 10.77
C LYS A 276 -57.30 -28.04 9.28
N SER A 277 -58.18 -27.09 8.97
CA SER A 277 -58.45 -26.62 7.61
C SER A 277 -57.39 -25.65 7.07
N LYS A 278 -56.59 -25.01 7.93
CA LYS A 278 -55.54 -24.05 7.55
C LYS A 278 -54.11 -24.60 7.77
N SER A 279 -53.97 -25.84 8.27
CA SER A 279 -52.69 -26.48 8.52
C SER A 279 -51.78 -26.50 7.28
N ARG A 280 -52.32 -26.78 6.12
CA ARG A 280 -51.58 -26.76 4.84
C ARG A 280 -51.02 -25.36 4.49
N GLN A 281 -51.79 -24.30 4.81
CA GLN A 281 -51.32 -22.91 4.63
C GLN A 281 -50.25 -22.56 5.67
N ALA A 282 -50.38 -22.99 6.92
CA ALA A 282 -49.38 -22.76 7.95
C ALA A 282 -48.03 -23.43 7.58
N THR A 283 -48.05 -24.66 7.07
CA THR A 283 -46.86 -25.38 6.59
C THR A 283 -46.20 -24.66 5.41
N SER A 284 -47.00 -24.11 4.46
CA SER A 284 -46.47 -23.33 3.36
C SER A 284 -45.77 -22.04 3.85
N ARG A 285 -46.33 -21.39 4.87
CA ARG A 285 -45.72 -20.18 5.46
C ARG A 285 -44.45 -20.47 6.23
N LEU A 286 -44.35 -21.61 6.91
CA LEU A 286 -43.10 -22.06 7.55
C LEU A 286 -41.98 -22.23 6.50
N LYS A 287 -42.27 -22.93 5.40
CA LYS A 287 -41.30 -23.05 4.30
C LYS A 287 -40.86 -21.69 3.72
N GLN A 288 -41.77 -20.73 3.69
CA GLN A 288 -41.47 -19.36 3.24
C GLN A 288 -40.56 -18.63 4.25
N ILE A 289 -40.77 -18.81 5.56
CA ILE A 289 -39.89 -18.27 6.62
C ILE A 289 -38.48 -18.88 6.48
N ASP A 290 -38.38 -20.21 6.28
CA ASP A 290 -37.09 -20.88 6.13
C ASP A 290 -36.32 -20.38 4.92
N ARG A 291 -36.99 -20.12 3.78
CA ARG A 291 -36.39 -19.51 2.59
C ARG A 291 -35.89 -18.09 2.90
N ILE A 292 -36.74 -17.23 3.49
CA ILE A 292 -36.34 -15.86 3.83
C ILE A 292 -35.14 -15.86 4.78
N LYS A 293 -35.10 -16.78 5.76
CA LYS A 293 -33.95 -16.92 6.65
C LYS A 293 -32.69 -17.39 5.94
N ALA A 294 -32.80 -18.32 5.00
CA ALA A 294 -31.68 -18.79 4.18
C ALA A 294 -31.13 -17.70 3.27
N ASP A 295 -32.01 -16.82 2.75
CA ASP A 295 -31.65 -15.71 1.89
C ASP A 295 -31.14 -14.47 2.68
N GLN A 296 -31.27 -14.46 4.00
CA GLN A 296 -30.73 -13.37 4.82
C GLN A 296 -29.19 -13.43 4.85
N VAL A 297 -28.57 -12.41 4.25
CA VAL A 297 -27.13 -12.20 4.39
C VAL A 297 -26.85 -11.48 5.69
N GLU A 298 -26.02 -12.06 6.54
CA GLU A 298 -25.61 -11.42 7.78
C GLU A 298 -24.82 -10.13 7.46
N VAL A 299 -25.33 -9.00 7.94
CA VAL A 299 -24.61 -7.72 7.85
C VAL A 299 -23.50 -7.78 8.90
N LYS A 300 -22.31 -8.24 8.50
CA LYS A 300 -21.14 -8.16 9.36
C LYS A 300 -20.80 -6.67 9.59
N PRO A 301 -20.53 -6.25 10.83
CA PRO A 301 -20.02 -4.90 11.07
C PRO A 301 -18.71 -4.74 10.31
N SER A 302 -18.41 -3.56 9.77
CA SER A 302 -17.13 -3.35 9.08
C SER A 302 -15.97 -3.77 9.96
N SER A 303 -15.01 -4.55 9.42
CA SER A 303 -13.77 -4.87 10.15
C SER A 303 -12.93 -3.61 10.43
N ARG A 304 -13.23 -2.52 9.73
CA ARG A 304 -12.63 -1.19 9.93
C ARG A 304 -13.33 -0.48 11.10
N GLN A 305 -13.00 -0.89 12.32
CA GLN A 305 -13.45 -0.17 13.51
C GLN A 305 -12.49 0.98 13.78
N ASN A 306 -12.99 2.20 13.69
CA ASN A 306 -12.23 3.35 14.17
C ASN A 306 -12.26 3.35 15.70
N PRO A 307 -11.11 3.32 16.39
CA PRO A 307 -11.12 3.47 17.84
C PRO A 307 -11.71 4.82 18.21
N TYR A 308 -12.63 4.84 19.16
CA TYR A 308 -13.13 6.08 19.70
C TYR A 308 -12.09 6.63 20.68
N ILE A 309 -11.30 7.60 20.22
CA ILE A 309 -10.32 8.29 21.05
C ILE A 309 -10.92 9.64 21.43
N ARG A 310 -11.11 9.87 22.72
CA ARG A 310 -11.54 11.14 23.26
C ARG A 310 -10.36 11.78 23.99
N PHE A 311 -9.96 12.95 23.52
CA PHE A 311 -9.00 13.79 24.22
C PHE A 311 -9.75 14.68 25.19
N GLU A 312 -9.48 14.56 26.48
CA GLU A 312 -10.04 15.42 27.51
C GLU A 312 -9.00 16.44 27.91
N GLN A 313 -9.37 17.70 27.92
CA GLN A 313 -8.49 18.77 28.41
C GLN A 313 -8.52 18.79 29.92
N ASN A 314 -7.36 18.65 30.56
CA ASN A 314 -7.21 18.79 32.01
C ASN A 314 -7.41 20.24 32.44
N LYS A 315 -6.95 21.19 31.61
CA LYS A 315 -7.06 22.64 31.87
C LYS A 315 -7.47 23.37 30.59
N VAL A 316 -8.32 24.36 30.74
CA VAL A 316 -8.74 25.21 29.60
C VAL A 316 -7.60 26.17 29.27
N MET A 317 -7.13 26.14 28.04
CA MET A 317 -6.21 27.14 27.50
C MET A 317 -7.01 28.31 26.93
N HIS A 318 -6.57 29.52 27.30
CA HIS A 318 -7.13 30.77 26.82
C HIS A 318 -6.14 31.45 25.88
N ARG A 319 -6.61 31.78 24.65
CA ARG A 319 -5.87 32.52 23.63
C ARG A 319 -4.65 31.79 23.09
N LEU A 320 -3.49 31.95 23.67
CA LEU A 320 -2.19 31.51 23.11
C LEU A 320 -1.79 30.15 23.66
N ALA A 321 -1.44 29.21 22.80
CA ALA A 321 -0.93 27.90 23.18
C ALA A 321 0.59 27.89 23.28
N VAL A 322 1.29 28.40 22.25
CA VAL A 322 2.74 28.44 22.21
C VAL A 322 3.24 29.70 21.49
N THR A 323 4.31 30.29 21.99
CA THR A 323 5.07 31.36 21.34
C THR A 323 6.49 30.89 21.06
N ILE A 324 6.93 31.09 19.85
CA ILE A 324 8.26 30.72 19.33
C ILE A 324 8.94 32.03 18.93
N GLU A 325 10.12 32.30 19.45
CA GLU A 325 10.86 33.51 19.15
C GLU A 325 12.28 33.19 18.70
N LYS A 326 12.62 33.55 17.45
CA LYS A 326 13.95 33.47 16.84
C LYS A 326 14.62 32.09 17.03
N LEU A 327 13.86 31.02 16.92
CA LEU A 327 14.34 29.67 17.12
C LEU A 327 15.33 29.28 16.03
N SER A 328 16.53 28.85 16.43
CA SER A 328 17.55 28.41 15.49
C SER A 328 18.16 27.08 15.92
N LYS A 329 18.50 26.22 14.95
CA LYS A 329 19.19 24.96 15.16
C LYS A 329 20.07 24.62 13.98
N SER A 330 21.31 24.25 14.28
CA SER A 330 22.32 23.82 13.32
C SER A 330 22.87 22.46 13.75
N TYR A 331 23.22 21.67 12.79
CA TYR A 331 24.11 20.52 12.91
C TYR A 331 25.39 20.86 12.13
N ASP A 332 25.79 20.07 11.14
CA ASP A 332 26.89 20.44 10.22
C ASP A 332 26.51 21.65 9.37
N GLN A 333 25.22 21.80 9.09
CA GLN A 333 24.62 22.93 8.38
C GLN A 333 23.42 23.48 9.17
N PRO A 334 23.11 24.77 9.03
CA PRO A 334 21.94 25.36 9.66
C PRO A 334 20.66 24.78 9.09
N VAL A 335 19.83 24.17 9.96
CA VAL A 335 18.55 23.54 9.61
C VAL A 335 17.38 24.49 9.82
N ILE A 336 17.38 25.23 10.93
CA ILE A 336 16.35 26.22 11.24
C ILE A 336 17.06 27.53 11.60
N ARG A 337 16.60 28.65 11.03
CA ARG A 337 17.17 29.99 11.24
C ARG A 337 16.08 30.98 11.64
N ASP A 338 16.23 31.62 12.77
CA ASP A 338 15.40 32.74 13.27
C ASP A 338 13.89 32.51 13.11
N PHE A 339 13.43 31.28 13.30
CA PHE A 339 12.03 30.93 13.13
C PHE A 339 11.20 31.51 14.29
N SER A 340 10.16 32.25 13.95
CA SER A 340 9.23 32.83 14.93
C SER A 340 7.79 32.55 14.49
N ALA A 341 6.96 32.10 15.42
CA ALA A 341 5.55 31.81 15.19
C ALA A 341 4.76 31.89 16.51
N MET A 342 3.47 32.08 16.38
CA MET A 342 2.51 31.99 17.48
C MET A 342 1.39 31.03 17.06
N VAL A 343 0.93 30.19 17.96
CA VAL A 343 -0.18 29.27 17.73
C VAL A 343 -1.21 29.49 18.84
N ASP A 344 -2.45 29.74 18.44
CA ASP A 344 -3.56 29.94 19.35
C ASP A 344 -4.16 28.61 19.85
N ALA A 345 -4.83 28.66 20.99
CA ALA A 345 -5.53 27.51 21.54
C ALA A 345 -6.64 27.02 20.58
N GLY A 346 -6.61 25.74 20.24
CA GLY A 346 -7.58 25.12 19.32
C GLY A 346 -7.17 25.15 17.86
N GLU A 347 -6.09 25.85 17.48
CA GLU A 347 -5.55 25.79 16.13
C GLU A 347 -4.93 24.42 15.81
N LYS A 348 -5.05 24.04 14.56
CA LYS A 348 -4.41 22.85 13.98
C LYS A 348 -3.41 23.29 12.93
N VAL A 349 -2.14 23.12 13.21
CA VAL A 349 -1.05 23.55 12.35
C VAL A 349 -0.39 22.34 11.69
N ALA A 350 -0.27 22.37 10.36
CA ALA A 350 0.47 21.36 9.60
C ALA A 350 1.85 21.91 9.22
N ILE A 351 2.91 21.14 9.51
CA ILE A 351 4.28 21.45 9.09
C ILE A 351 4.59 20.60 7.86
N ILE A 352 4.73 21.27 6.70
CA ILE A 352 4.97 20.63 5.41
C ILE A 352 6.33 21.05 4.85
N GLY A 353 6.92 20.21 4.02
CA GLY A 353 8.21 20.46 3.35
C GLY A 353 8.89 19.16 2.93
N ALA A 354 9.97 19.30 2.15
CA ALA A 354 10.77 18.17 1.70
C ALA A 354 11.38 17.37 2.85
N ASN A 355 11.83 16.15 2.58
CA ASN A 355 12.54 15.36 3.57
C ASN A 355 13.89 16.00 3.91
N GLY A 356 14.27 15.98 5.19
CA GLY A 356 15.54 16.57 5.67
C GLY A 356 15.50 18.06 5.97
N VAL A 357 14.42 18.82 5.65
CA VAL A 357 14.38 20.29 5.91
C VAL A 357 14.24 20.70 7.38
N GLY A 358 14.13 19.73 8.31
CA GLY A 358 14.10 20.03 9.74
C GLY A 358 12.71 19.99 10.39
N LYS A 359 11.68 19.42 9.76
CA LYS A 359 10.32 19.27 10.34
C LYS A 359 10.34 18.57 11.70
N THR A 360 10.98 17.42 11.77
CA THR A 360 11.12 16.64 13.02
C THR A 360 11.96 17.37 14.04
N THR A 361 13.04 18.07 13.60
CA THR A 361 13.87 18.91 14.47
C THR A 361 13.04 20.02 15.14
N LEU A 362 12.19 20.70 14.35
CA LEU A 362 11.28 21.71 14.88
C LEU A 362 10.31 21.11 15.92
N LEU A 363 9.65 20.00 15.59
CA LEU A 363 8.72 19.35 16.53
C LEU A 363 9.40 18.89 17.82
N ARG A 364 10.62 18.35 17.76
CA ARG A 364 11.38 17.94 18.95
C ARG A 364 11.79 19.14 19.81
N MET A 365 12.12 20.28 19.21
CA MET A 365 12.37 21.51 19.96
C MET A 365 11.09 22.05 20.65
N LEU A 366 9.94 21.98 19.95
CA LEU A 366 8.64 22.35 20.51
C LEU A 366 8.22 21.40 21.64
N ALA A 367 8.51 20.11 21.50
CA ALA A 367 8.26 19.11 22.54
C ALA A 367 9.25 19.18 23.73
N THR A 368 10.23 20.07 23.69
CA THR A 368 11.32 20.20 24.69
C THR A 368 12.26 18.98 24.75
N ASP A 369 12.20 18.10 23.76
CA ASP A 369 13.08 16.92 23.64
C ASP A 369 14.45 17.27 23.02
N LEU A 370 14.56 18.42 22.37
CA LEU A 370 15.78 18.95 21.76
C LEU A 370 15.98 20.42 22.13
N ALA A 371 17.15 20.76 22.69
CA ALA A 371 17.47 22.14 22.98
C ALA A 371 17.81 22.93 21.69
N PRO A 372 17.26 24.13 21.48
CA PRO A 372 17.66 25.01 20.39
C PRO A 372 19.06 25.57 20.65
N ASP A 373 19.74 25.99 19.58
CA ASP A 373 21.03 26.71 19.71
C ASP A 373 20.81 28.17 20.10
N SER A 374 19.71 28.77 19.63
CA SER A 374 19.26 30.11 20.04
C SER A 374 17.73 30.22 19.90
N GLY A 375 17.18 31.27 20.53
CA GLY A 375 15.74 31.51 20.59
C GLY A 375 15.06 30.83 21.76
N THR A 376 13.75 31.01 21.85
CA THR A 376 12.94 30.46 22.96
C THR A 376 11.62 29.90 22.47
N VAL A 377 11.16 28.84 23.14
CA VAL A 377 9.83 28.29 23.03
C VAL A 377 9.13 28.45 24.37
N LYS A 378 7.99 29.15 24.36
CA LYS A 378 7.18 29.38 25.56
C LYS A 378 5.79 28.80 25.37
N TRP A 379 5.49 27.76 26.12
CA TRP A 379 4.15 27.18 26.19
C TRP A 379 3.33 27.93 27.25
N SER A 380 2.02 27.95 27.05
CA SER A 380 1.08 28.41 28.05
C SER A 380 1.23 27.60 29.36
N GLU A 381 1.08 28.22 30.51
CA GLU A 381 1.17 27.54 31.82
C GLU A 381 0.14 26.38 31.97
N ASN A 382 -0.95 26.44 31.21
CA ASN A 382 -1.98 25.41 31.20
C ASN A 382 -1.79 24.36 30.13
N ALA A 383 -0.69 24.41 29.34
CA ALA A 383 -0.45 23.44 28.26
C ALA A 383 0.23 22.19 28.81
N ASP A 384 -0.44 21.04 28.63
CA ASP A 384 0.18 19.75 28.81
C ASP A 384 0.63 19.24 27.41
N ILE A 385 1.92 19.03 27.22
CA ILE A 385 2.51 18.67 25.92
C ILE A 385 2.56 17.15 25.81
N GLY A 386 1.83 16.61 24.81
CA GLY A 386 1.98 15.23 24.37
C GLY A 386 2.76 15.17 23.06
N TYR A 387 3.81 14.37 22.98
CA TYR A 387 4.60 14.14 21.78
C TYR A 387 4.47 12.68 21.35
N MET A 388 4.01 12.45 20.13
CA MET A 388 3.99 11.13 19.52
C MET A 388 5.15 11.05 18.52
N ALA A 389 6.17 10.27 18.87
CA ALA A 389 7.29 10.01 17.98
C ALA A 389 6.87 9.14 16.78
N GLN A 390 7.70 9.15 15.75
CA GLN A 390 7.47 8.36 14.54
C GLN A 390 7.83 6.88 14.73
N ASP A 391 8.71 6.57 15.72
CA ASP A 391 9.22 5.22 16.04
C ASP A 391 8.55 4.67 17.32
#